data_47a147e4a4e953519de96b3eb6906e36
#
_entry.id   47a147e4a4e953519de96b3eb6906e36
#
_cell.length_a   1.000
_cell.length_b   1.000
_cell.length_c   1.000
_cell.angle_alpha   90.00
_cell.angle_beta   90.00
_cell.angle_gamma   90.00
#
_symmetry.space_group_name_H-M   'P 1'
#
loop_
_entity.id
_entity.type
_entity.pdbx_description
1 polymer ?
#
loop_
_entity_poly.entity_id
_entity_poly.type
_entity_poly.pdbx_seq_one_letter_code
_entity_poly.pdbx_strand_id
1 'polypeptide(L)'
;MSRSGSLSVSQDVYIVGGADVSHPYDCSVYVVDGGEEMVLIDAGAGEGYELIVDNIRSLGLRPEKLKAVIATHSHIDHIGALCQFREEFGIQVIAHELDTEAIETGIGSGAEYYGVSYRPCKVDVILRGTEETVRCGRHDLKVIHIPGHTPGSIAVYLDAGTRILFGQDVHGPYFLKGSNTEQAKISLRRLADLDADILCEGHFGVYEPKEEVRRYIEGHLRSLY
;
A
#
# COMPACT_ATOMS: atom_id res chain seq x y z
N MET A 1 -8.46 -18.66 -4.68
CA MET A 1 -9.68 -18.75 -3.82
C MET A 1 -9.56 -17.65 -2.78
N SER A 2 -10.39 -16.61 -2.82
CA SER A 2 -10.36 -15.53 -1.84
C SER A 2 -10.70 -16.10 -0.45
N ARG A 3 -9.89 -15.79 0.56
CA ARG A 3 -10.23 -16.05 1.96
C ARG A 3 -11.40 -15.13 2.35
N SER A 4 -12.63 -15.60 2.13
CA SER A 4 -13.82 -14.90 2.65
C SER A 4 -13.84 -15.09 4.17
N GLY A 5 -13.60 -14.01 4.92
CA GLY A 5 -13.90 -13.93 6.35
C GLY A 5 -12.74 -13.81 7.34
N SER A 6 -11.47 -13.84 6.94
CA SER A 6 -10.35 -13.60 7.87
C SER A 6 -9.59 -12.34 7.48
N LEU A 7 -9.47 -11.38 8.41
CA LEU A 7 -8.65 -10.19 8.23
C LEU A 7 -7.15 -10.49 8.37
N SER A 8 -6.75 -11.68 8.84
CA SER A 8 -5.34 -12.07 9.04
C SER A 8 -4.74 -12.56 7.72
N VAL A 9 -3.62 -11.98 7.32
CA VAL A 9 -2.76 -12.40 6.20
C VAL A 9 -1.66 -13.32 6.71
N SER A 10 -0.99 -12.92 7.78
CA SER A 10 0.04 -13.70 8.48
C SER A 10 0.03 -13.36 9.97
N GLN A 11 1.02 -13.84 10.74
CA GLN A 11 1.07 -13.63 12.19
C GLN A 11 0.96 -12.14 12.58
N ASP A 12 1.63 -11.24 11.87
CA ASP A 12 1.75 -9.81 12.20
C ASP A 12 1.21 -8.89 11.10
N VAL A 13 0.50 -9.45 10.11
CA VAL A 13 -0.02 -8.70 8.96
C VAL A 13 -1.50 -8.96 8.78
N TYR A 14 -2.27 -7.89 8.68
CA TYR A 14 -3.71 -7.94 8.57
C TYR A 14 -4.20 -7.01 7.46
N ILE A 15 -5.26 -7.41 6.76
CA ILE A 15 -6.00 -6.52 5.86
C ILE A 15 -7.11 -5.83 6.66
N VAL A 16 -7.13 -4.51 6.67
CA VAL A 16 -8.07 -3.72 7.49
C VAL A 16 -8.95 -2.79 6.67
N GLY A 17 -8.64 -2.60 5.39
CA GLY A 17 -9.45 -1.86 4.42
C GLY A 17 -9.46 -2.55 3.05
N GLY A 18 -10.38 -2.13 2.20
CA GLY A 18 -10.56 -2.66 0.85
C GLY A 18 -12.00 -2.59 0.39
N ALA A 19 -12.26 -2.83 -0.88
CA ALA A 19 -13.60 -2.70 -1.50
C ALA A 19 -14.69 -3.48 -0.77
N ASP A 20 -14.40 -4.69 -0.31
CA ASP A 20 -15.32 -5.55 0.44
C ASP A 20 -15.06 -5.54 1.96
N VAL A 21 -14.13 -4.71 2.45
CA VAL A 21 -13.67 -4.70 3.85
C VAL A 21 -14.05 -3.41 4.57
N SER A 22 -13.93 -2.26 3.90
CA SER A 22 -14.26 -0.94 4.47
C SER A 22 -15.16 -0.12 3.56
N HIS A 23 -14.75 0.22 2.34
CA HIS A 23 -15.56 1.00 1.42
C HIS A 23 -15.26 0.63 -0.04
N PRO A 24 -16.26 0.61 -0.94
CA PRO A 24 -16.08 0.19 -2.35
C PRO A 24 -15.01 0.94 -3.13
N TYR A 25 -14.64 2.14 -2.69
CA TYR A 25 -13.57 2.93 -3.31
C TYR A 25 -12.19 2.74 -2.66
N ASP A 26 -12.10 2.01 -1.55
CA ASP A 26 -10.81 1.79 -0.89
C ASP A 26 -9.98 0.75 -1.64
N CYS A 27 -8.68 1.04 -1.79
CA CYS A 27 -7.70 0.01 -2.04
C CYS A 27 -7.60 -0.93 -0.82
N SER A 28 -6.94 -2.05 -0.97
CA SER A 28 -6.60 -2.90 0.17
C SER A 28 -5.64 -2.16 1.11
N VAL A 29 -6.06 -1.93 2.35
CA VAL A 29 -5.25 -1.31 3.40
C VAL A 29 -4.75 -2.40 4.33
N TYR A 30 -3.44 -2.42 4.56
CA TYR A 30 -2.82 -3.42 5.44
C TYR A 30 -2.22 -2.78 6.68
N VAL A 31 -2.28 -3.48 7.81
CA VAL A 31 -1.54 -3.11 9.02
C VAL A 31 -0.46 -4.14 9.29
N VAL A 32 0.74 -3.65 9.60
CA VAL A 32 1.86 -4.45 10.10
C VAL A 32 2.01 -4.15 11.58
N ASP A 33 1.89 -5.19 12.42
CA ASP A 33 2.05 -5.10 13.87
C ASP A 33 3.49 -5.41 14.29
N GLY A 34 4.25 -4.39 14.61
CA GLY A 34 5.61 -4.51 15.16
C GLY A 34 5.66 -4.77 16.67
N GLY A 35 4.50 -4.96 17.33
CA GLY A 35 4.35 -5.14 18.78
C GLY A 35 4.10 -3.84 19.51
N GLU A 36 5.12 -3.01 19.72
CA GLU A 36 4.98 -1.70 20.37
C GLU A 36 4.51 -0.60 19.41
N GLU A 37 4.72 -0.78 18.14
CA GLU A 37 4.38 0.15 17.07
C GLU A 37 3.72 -0.58 15.92
N MET A 38 2.84 0.12 15.17
CA MET A 38 2.21 -0.38 13.96
C MET A 38 2.39 0.61 12.82
N VAL A 39 2.43 0.08 11.60
CA VAL A 39 2.47 0.85 10.36
C VAL A 39 1.32 0.39 9.46
N LEU A 40 0.61 1.35 8.88
CA LEU A 40 -0.32 1.08 7.78
C LEU A 40 0.41 1.14 6.43
N ILE A 41 0.00 0.30 5.53
CA ILE A 41 0.31 0.38 4.10
C ILE A 41 -0.96 0.86 3.42
N ASP A 42 -0.92 2.10 2.94
CA ASP A 42 -2.02 2.90 2.41
C ASP A 42 -3.14 3.25 3.41
N ALA A 43 -4.14 4.01 2.97
CA ALA A 43 -5.13 4.62 3.84
C ALA A 43 -6.57 4.58 3.29
N GLY A 44 -6.81 4.00 2.11
CA GLY A 44 -8.14 4.02 1.47
C GLY A 44 -8.50 5.38 0.86
N ALA A 45 -9.72 5.48 0.32
CA ALA A 45 -10.25 6.65 -0.38
C ALA A 45 -10.75 7.77 0.56
N GLY A 46 -10.90 7.47 1.84
CA GLY A 46 -11.34 8.40 2.86
C GLY A 46 -12.66 8.05 3.52
N GLU A 47 -13.66 7.64 2.74
CA GLU A 47 -14.98 7.27 3.25
C GLU A 47 -14.96 6.01 4.13
N GLY A 48 -14.01 5.11 3.91
CA GLY A 48 -13.83 3.88 4.69
C GLY A 48 -13.09 4.06 6.01
N TYR A 49 -12.62 5.25 6.35
CA TYR A 49 -11.76 5.53 7.49
C TYR A 49 -12.24 4.91 8.81
N GLU A 50 -13.49 5.18 9.21
CA GLU A 50 -14.05 4.67 10.47
C GLU A 50 -14.06 3.14 10.53
N LEU A 51 -14.41 2.49 9.41
CA LEU A 51 -14.43 1.04 9.33
C LEU A 51 -13.00 0.45 9.37
N ILE A 52 -12.02 1.11 8.76
CA ILE A 52 -10.61 0.70 8.86
C ILE A 52 -10.16 0.73 10.33
N VAL A 53 -10.46 1.80 11.05
CA VAL A 53 -10.13 1.93 12.48
C VAL A 53 -10.85 0.87 13.32
N ASP A 54 -12.13 0.61 13.06
CA ASP A 54 -12.91 -0.42 13.76
C ASP A 54 -12.40 -1.83 13.45
N ASN A 55 -11.96 -2.10 12.22
CA ASN A 55 -11.35 -3.36 11.85
C ASN A 55 -10.04 -3.60 12.62
N ILE A 56 -9.19 -2.56 12.77
CA ILE A 56 -7.99 -2.63 13.61
C ILE A 56 -8.37 -3.00 15.05
N ARG A 57 -9.37 -2.33 15.63
CA ARG A 57 -9.85 -2.62 17.00
C ARG A 57 -10.41 -4.03 17.13
N SER A 58 -11.15 -4.52 16.13
CA SER A 58 -11.76 -5.86 16.13
C SER A 58 -10.74 -7.00 16.15
N LEU A 59 -9.53 -6.73 15.66
CA LEU A 59 -8.38 -7.64 15.72
C LEU A 59 -7.70 -7.66 17.09
N GLY A 60 -8.19 -6.87 18.06
CA GLY A 60 -7.55 -6.67 19.37
C GLY A 60 -6.32 -5.75 19.31
N LEU A 61 -6.08 -5.12 18.17
CA LEU A 61 -5.01 -4.14 17.99
C LEU A 61 -5.45 -2.76 18.51
N ARG A 62 -4.49 -1.92 18.82
CA ARG A 62 -4.73 -0.58 19.36
C ARG A 62 -4.31 0.47 18.34
N PRO A 63 -5.26 1.20 17.70
CA PRO A 63 -4.93 2.22 16.69
C PRO A 63 -3.96 3.30 17.21
N GLU A 64 -3.93 3.55 18.52
CA GLU A 64 -3.02 4.50 19.17
C GLU A 64 -1.53 4.06 19.06
N LYS A 65 -1.26 2.81 18.67
CA LYS A 65 0.09 2.32 18.37
C LYS A 65 0.52 2.60 16.92
N LEU A 66 -0.38 3.11 16.09
CA LEU A 66 -0.01 3.55 14.74
C LEU A 66 1.02 4.66 14.82
N LYS A 67 2.12 4.52 14.10
CA LYS A 67 3.21 5.50 14.05
C LYS A 67 3.35 6.13 12.67
N ALA A 68 3.01 5.38 11.64
CA ALA A 68 3.11 5.87 10.27
C ALA A 68 2.09 5.21 9.36
N VAL A 69 1.82 5.90 8.25
CA VAL A 69 1.26 5.32 7.03
C VAL A 69 2.33 5.43 5.95
N ILE A 70 2.65 4.31 5.30
CA ILE A 70 3.43 4.30 4.07
C ILE A 70 2.43 4.40 2.92
N ALA A 71 2.37 5.55 2.26
CA ALA A 71 1.61 5.75 1.04
C ALA A 71 2.39 5.17 -0.13
N THR A 72 1.87 4.11 -0.74
CA THR A 72 2.59 3.40 -1.81
C THR A 72 2.66 4.20 -3.09
N HIS A 73 1.65 5.02 -3.34
CA HIS A 73 1.60 5.98 -4.44
C HIS A 73 0.49 7.03 -4.20
N SER A 74 0.35 7.98 -5.11
CA SER A 74 -0.47 9.18 -4.90
C SER A 74 -1.93 9.09 -5.35
N HIS A 75 -2.45 7.93 -5.76
CA HIS A 75 -3.86 7.84 -6.14
C HIS A 75 -4.79 7.91 -4.93
N ILE A 76 -5.98 8.51 -5.16
CA ILE A 76 -6.92 8.88 -4.11
C ILE A 76 -7.37 7.72 -3.23
N ASP A 77 -7.56 6.55 -3.81
CA ASP A 77 -7.98 5.33 -3.12
C ASP A 77 -6.92 4.73 -2.19
N HIS A 78 -5.68 5.24 -2.28
CA HIS A 78 -4.55 4.91 -1.39
C HIS A 78 -4.27 5.99 -0.35
N ILE A 79 -4.58 7.26 -0.63
CA ILE A 79 -4.17 8.40 0.18
C ILE A 79 -5.33 9.17 0.83
N GLY A 80 -6.57 8.80 0.53
CA GLY A 80 -7.76 9.59 0.89
C GLY A 80 -7.90 9.86 2.38
N ALA A 81 -7.59 8.90 3.25
CA ALA A 81 -7.72 9.07 4.69
C ALA A 81 -6.42 9.47 5.42
N LEU A 82 -5.33 9.78 4.71
CA LEU A 82 -4.05 10.15 5.35
C LEU A 82 -4.21 11.26 6.40
N CYS A 83 -4.99 12.28 6.07
CA CYS A 83 -5.20 13.42 6.94
C CYS A 83 -5.99 13.04 8.20
N GLN A 84 -7.00 12.16 8.10
CA GLN A 84 -7.78 11.67 9.24
C GLN A 84 -6.89 10.87 10.18
N PHE A 85 -6.11 9.90 9.68
CA PHE A 85 -5.16 9.13 10.50
C PHE A 85 -4.14 10.04 11.19
N ARG A 86 -3.62 11.04 10.48
CA ARG A 86 -2.66 11.99 11.04
C ARG A 86 -3.25 12.80 12.18
N GLU A 87 -4.46 13.30 12.04
CA GLU A 87 -5.11 14.15 13.05
C GLU A 87 -5.54 13.37 14.27
N GLU A 88 -6.07 12.17 14.10
CA GLU A 88 -6.56 11.37 15.21
C GLU A 88 -5.43 10.68 15.99
N PHE A 89 -4.44 10.11 15.29
CA PHE A 89 -3.40 9.29 15.92
C PHE A 89 -2.00 9.94 15.91
N GLY A 90 -1.84 11.10 15.29
CA GLY A 90 -0.54 11.79 15.23
C GLY A 90 0.52 11.04 14.41
N ILE A 91 0.10 10.25 13.43
CA ILE A 91 0.99 9.42 12.60
C ILE A 91 1.87 10.27 11.68
N GLN A 92 2.99 9.70 11.24
CA GLN A 92 3.78 10.22 10.14
C GLN A 92 3.30 9.68 8.81
N VAL A 93 3.29 10.53 7.78
CA VAL A 93 3.08 10.11 6.38
C VAL A 93 4.42 9.93 5.72
N ILE A 94 4.64 8.74 5.16
CA ILE A 94 5.87 8.34 4.47
C ILE A 94 5.52 8.11 3.00
N ALA A 95 6.23 8.74 2.07
CA ALA A 95 6.04 8.54 0.63
C ALA A 95 7.33 8.80 -0.15
N HIS A 96 7.38 8.37 -1.40
CA HIS A 96 8.49 8.67 -2.29
C HIS A 96 8.41 10.10 -2.82
N GLU A 97 9.57 10.76 -3.01
CA GLU A 97 9.67 12.18 -3.40
C GLU A 97 8.87 12.51 -4.67
N LEU A 98 8.80 11.58 -5.63
CA LEU A 98 8.16 11.82 -6.93
C LEU A 98 6.62 11.83 -6.85
N ASP A 99 6.03 11.37 -5.75
CA ASP A 99 4.58 11.43 -5.51
C ASP A 99 4.20 12.45 -4.41
N THR A 100 5.19 13.04 -3.73
CA THR A 100 4.96 13.97 -2.61
C THR A 100 4.10 15.17 -3.02
N GLU A 101 4.35 15.80 -4.17
CA GLU A 101 3.57 16.95 -4.63
C GLU A 101 2.10 16.61 -4.84
N ALA A 102 1.81 15.45 -5.44
CA ALA A 102 0.45 14.99 -5.66
C ALA A 102 -0.28 14.72 -4.32
N ILE A 103 0.41 14.13 -3.33
CA ILE A 103 -0.14 13.90 -1.98
C ILE A 103 -0.39 15.24 -1.26
N GLU A 104 0.53 16.20 -1.36
CA GLU A 104 0.43 17.47 -0.64
C GLU A 104 -0.51 18.48 -1.31
N THR A 105 -0.89 18.27 -2.56
CA THR A 105 -1.78 19.20 -3.29
C THR A 105 -3.07 18.57 -3.76
N GLY A 106 -3.13 17.24 -3.90
CA GLY A 106 -4.22 16.50 -4.53
C GLY A 106 -4.20 16.54 -6.06
N ILE A 107 -3.28 17.30 -6.66
CA ILE A 107 -3.20 17.43 -8.12
C ILE A 107 -2.69 16.12 -8.72
N GLY A 108 -3.51 15.49 -9.57
CA GLY A 108 -3.17 14.23 -10.21
C GLY A 108 -3.45 12.99 -9.37
N SER A 109 -4.09 13.13 -8.20
CA SER A 109 -4.50 12.00 -7.36
C SER A 109 -5.66 11.19 -7.94
N GLY A 110 -6.38 11.69 -8.94
CA GLY A 110 -7.53 11.03 -9.52
C GLY A 110 -8.84 11.17 -8.71
N ALA A 111 -8.86 12.01 -7.67
CA ALA A 111 -10.04 12.22 -6.84
C ALA A 111 -11.31 12.60 -7.64
N GLU A 112 -11.13 13.32 -8.74
CA GLU A 112 -12.20 13.71 -9.65
C GLU A 112 -12.87 12.51 -10.34
N TYR A 113 -12.17 11.41 -10.56
CA TYR A 113 -12.73 10.19 -11.18
C TYR A 113 -13.62 9.41 -10.22
N TYR A 114 -13.35 9.52 -8.92
CA TYR A 114 -14.16 8.91 -7.86
C TYR A 114 -15.28 9.83 -7.37
N GLY A 115 -15.26 11.11 -7.78
CA GLY A 115 -16.22 12.12 -7.29
C GLY A 115 -16.05 12.43 -5.80
N VAL A 116 -14.88 12.19 -5.23
CA VAL A 116 -14.55 12.46 -3.84
C VAL A 116 -13.73 13.73 -3.69
N SER A 117 -13.80 14.36 -2.52
CA SER A 117 -12.98 15.50 -2.17
C SER A 117 -11.72 15.03 -1.46
N TYR A 118 -10.55 15.25 -2.05
CA TYR A 118 -9.30 14.98 -1.39
C TYR A 118 -8.93 16.11 -0.41
N ARG A 119 -8.46 15.73 0.76
CA ARG A 119 -7.90 16.63 1.75
C ARG A 119 -6.38 16.49 1.75
N PRO A 120 -5.63 17.47 1.18
CA PRO A 120 -4.18 17.43 1.12
C PRO A 120 -3.52 17.13 2.45
N CYS A 121 -2.52 16.26 2.45
CA CYS A 121 -1.81 15.85 3.65
C CYS A 121 -0.31 15.98 3.48
N LYS A 122 0.36 16.60 4.47
CA LYS A 122 1.80 16.77 4.45
C LYS A 122 2.51 15.41 4.54
N VAL A 123 3.53 15.22 3.71
CA VAL A 123 4.47 14.10 3.82
C VAL A 123 5.58 14.47 4.80
N ASP A 124 5.77 13.62 5.83
CA ASP A 124 6.74 13.88 6.89
C ASP A 124 8.10 13.23 6.61
N VAL A 125 8.09 12.05 6.01
CA VAL A 125 9.29 11.30 5.64
C VAL A 125 9.29 11.08 4.14
N ILE A 126 10.23 11.71 3.46
CA ILE A 126 10.36 11.67 2.00
C ILE A 126 11.46 10.67 1.63
N LEU A 127 11.05 9.56 1.02
CA LEU A 127 11.97 8.56 0.48
C LEU A 127 12.52 9.01 -0.88
N ARG A 128 13.82 8.78 -1.13
CA ARG A 128 14.51 9.23 -2.34
C ARG A 128 15.34 8.13 -3.00
N GLY A 129 15.62 7.08 -2.25
CA GLY A 129 16.45 5.98 -2.71
C GLY A 129 15.68 4.94 -3.53
N THR A 130 16.43 4.12 -4.23
CA THR A 130 15.86 2.95 -4.91
C THR A 130 15.41 1.87 -3.93
N GLU A 131 16.01 1.83 -2.73
CA GLU A 131 15.63 1.00 -1.58
C GLU A 131 15.94 1.76 -0.30
N GLU A 132 15.01 1.74 0.64
CA GLU A 132 15.16 2.29 1.99
C GLU A 132 14.49 1.37 3.01
N THR A 133 14.74 1.59 4.30
CA THR A 133 14.15 0.79 5.38
C THR A 133 13.33 1.68 6.30
N VAL A 134 12.09 1.29 6.54
CA VAL A 134 11.21 1.90 7.56
C VAL A 134 11.09 0.92 8.73
N ARG A 135 11.40 1.39 9.93
CA ARG A 135 11.28 0.58 11.15
C ARG A 135 9.84 0.55 11.63
N CYS A 136 9.36 -0.65 11.98
CA CYS A 136 8.08 -0.89 12.63
C CYS A 136 8.27 -1.84 13.83
N GLY A 137 8.55 -1.30 15.01
CA GLY A 137 8.83 -2.09 16.20
C GLY A 137 9.94 -3.14 15.96
N ARG A 138 9.57 -4.43 16.01
CA ARG A 138 10.52 -5.55 15.77
C ARG A 138 10.81 -5.82 14.28
N HIS A 139 10.09 -5.20 13.36
CA HIS A 139 10.19 -5.43 11.93
C HIS A 139 10.95 -4.31 11.21
N ASP A 140 11.73 -4.70 10.21
CA ASP A 140 12.33 -3.81 9.22
C ASP A 140 11.55 -3.96 7.91
N LEU A 141 10.84 -2.92 7.52
CA LEU A 141 10.09 -2.85 6.28
C LEU A 141 11.02 -2.30 5.18
N LYS A 142 11.41 -3.15 4.24
CA LYS A 142 12.19 -2.72 3.08
C LYS A 142 11.25 -2.05 2.08
N VAL A 143 11.45 -0.77 1.84
CA VAL A 143 10.70 0.01 0.85
C VAL A 143 11.48 0.05 -0.45
N ILE A 144 10.83 -0.30 -1.55
CA ILE A 144 11.46 -0.48 -2.86
C ILE A 144 10.77 0.45 -3.85
N HIS A 145 11.51 1.37 -4.46
CA HIS A 145 10.99 2.22 -5.54
C HIS A 145 10.73 1.40 -6.79
N ILE A 146 9.48 1.39 -7.25
CA ILE A 146 8.96 0.60 -8.37
C ILE A 146 8.17 1.50 -9.35
N PRO A 147 8.81 2.48 -9.96
CA PRO A 147 8.11 3.41 -10.86
C PRO A 147 7.46 2.67 -12.03
N GLY A 148 6.35 3.23 -12.50
CA GLY A 148 5.63 2.68 -13.64
C GLY A 148 4.15 3.00 -13.58
N HIS A 149 3.46 2.65 -12.50
CA HIS A 149 2.06 3.03 -12.25
C HIS A 149 1.96 4.54 -11.96
N THR A 150 2.73 5.01 -10.98
CA THR A 150 3.08 6.44 -10.82
C THR A 150 4.60 6.61 -10.83
N PRO A 151 5.12 7.84 -10.97
CA PRO A 151 6.55 8.10 -10.87
C PRO A 151 7.14 7.71 -9.50
N GLY A 152 6.38 7.89 -8.42
CA GLY A 152 6.80 7.63 -7.04
C GLY A 152 6.29 6.31 -6.46
N SER A 153 5.73 5.41 -7.26
CA SER A 153 5.25 4.10 -6.77
C SER A 153 6.33 3.35 -6.01
N ILE A 154 5.98 2.83 -4.84
CA ILE A 154 6.82 1.99 -4.01
C ILE A 154 6.10 0.69 -3.64
N ALA A 155 6.86 -0.38 -3.48
CA ALA A 155 6.42 -1.60 -2.83
C ALA A 155 7.09 -1.71 -1.46
N VAL A 156 6.43 -2.43 -0.55
CA VAL A 156 6.98 -2.73 0.78
C VAL A 156 7.22 -4.22 0.88
N TYR A 157 8.38 -4.62 1.38
CA TYR A 157 8.74 -6.01 1.56
C TYR A 157 9.11 -6.26 3.01
N LEU A 158 8.49 -7.28 3.59
CA LEU A 158 8.73 -7.76 4.95
C LEU A 158 9.22 -9.21 4.89
N ASP A 159 10.38 -9.46 5.52
CA ASP A 159 10.86 -10.81 5.81
C ASP A 159 10.83 -11.05 7.32
N ALA A 160 9.82 -11.78 7.76
CA ALA A 160 9.60 -12.14 9.16
C ALA A 160 9.47 -13.67 9.31
N GLY A 161 10.24 -14.43 8.53
CA GLY A 161 10.14 -15.87 8.39
C GLY A 161 9.19 -16.30 7.28
N THR A 162 8.20 -15.47 6.96
CA THR A 162 7.40 -15.50 5.73
C THR A 162 7.67 -14.21 4.99
N ARG A 163 7.98 -14.30 3.70
CA ARG A 163 8.33 -13.16 2.85
C ARG A 163 7.06 -12.57 2.25
N ILE A 164 6.71 -11.37 2.68
CA ILE A 164 5.47 -10.69 2.30
C ILE A 164 5.81 -9.47 1.46
N LEU A 165 5.21 -9.39 0.27
CA LEU A 165 5.30 -8.26 -0.64
C LEU A 165 3.97 -7.51 -0.64
N PHE A 166 3.97 -6.26 -0.22
CA PHE A 166 2.87 -5.32 -0.45
C PHE A 166 3.15 -4.64 -1.78
N GLY A 167 2.59 -5.20 -2.83
CA GLY A 167 2.86 -4.78 -4.20
C GLY A 167 1.91 -3.70 -4.70
N GLN A 168 0.80 -3.52 -3.99
CA GLN A 168 -0.28 -2.58 -4.34
C GLN A 168 -0.62 -2.67 -5.84
N ASP A 169 -0.59 -1.59 -6.60
CA ASP A 169 -1.05 -1.59 -8.00
C ASP A 169 -0.05 -2.18 -8.99
N VAL A 170 0.47 -3.39 -8.69
CA VAL A 170 1.29 -4.16 -9.66
C VAL A 170 0.49 -4.61 -10.89
N HIS A 171 -0.84 -4.58 -10.82
CA HIS A 171 -1.71 -4.85 -11.96
C HIS A 171 -1.74 -3.68 -12.97
N GLY A 172 -1.33 -2.49 -12.57
CA GLY A 172 -1.45 -1.25 -13.36
C GLY A 172 -2.72 -0.47 -13.00
N PRO A 173 -3.25 0.34 -13.94
CA PRO A 173 -2.84 0.47 -15.34
C PRO A 173 -1.52 1.24 -15.54
N TYR A 174 -0.82 0.94 -16.64
CA TYR A 174 0.48 1.56 -16.97
C TYR A 174 0.42 2.46 -18.22
N PHE A 175 -0.77 2.94 -18.57
CA PHE A 175 -1.04 3.80 -19.74
C PHE A 175 -1.73 5.12 -19.38
N LEU A 176 -1.91 5.40 -18.09
CA LEU A 176 -2.48 6.65 -17.61
C LEU A 176 -1.47 7.80 -17.67
N LYS A 177 -1.96 9.02 -17.55
CA LYS A 177 -1.08 10.19 -17.45
C LYS A 177 -0.19 10.05 -16.20
N GLY A 178 1.12 10.16 -16.40
CA GLY A 178 2.11 9.97 -15.32
C GLY A 178 2.67 8.55 -15.26
N SER A 179 2.00 7.53 -15.82
CA SER A 179 2.53 6.17 -15.86
C SER A 179 3.60 5.97 -16.95
N ASN A 180 4.42 4.91 -16.79
CA ASN A 180 5.50 4.57 -17.71
C ASN A 180 5.66 3.06 -17.85
N THR A 181 5.25 2.53 -19.00
CA THR A 181 5.26 1.09 -19.29
C THR A 181 6.67 0.49 -19.25
N GLU A 182 7.69 1.18 -19.72
CA GLU A 182 9.06 0.63 -19.72
C GLU A 182 9.63 0.55 -18.29
N GLN A 183 9.36 1.55 -17.46
CA GLN A 183 9.69 1.49 -16.03
C GLN A 183 8.90 0.37 -15.33
N ALA A 184 7.61 0.21 -15.63
CA ALA A 184 6.80 -0.87 -15.09
C ALA A 184 7.38 -2.25 -15.39
N LYS A 185 7.85 -2.49 -16.61
CA LYS A 185 8.52 -3.76 -16.97
C LYS A 185 9.74 -4.04 -16.10
N ILE A 186 10.55 -3.02 -15.81
CA ILE A 186 11.74 -3.14 -14.95
C ILE A 186 11.29 -3.43 -13.51
N SER A 187 10.32 -2.68 -13.01
CA SER A 187 9.79 -2.81 -11.66
C SER A 187 9.17 -4.19 -11.43
N LEU A 188 8.32 -4.67 -12.35
CA LEU A 188 7.69 -5.99 -12.22
C LEU A 188 8.71 -7.14 -12.25
N ARG A 189 9.78 -7.06 -13.06
CA ARG A 189 10.87 -8.05 -13.01
C ARG A 189 11.53 -8.05 -11.64
N ARG A 190 11.87 -6.86 -11.13
CA ARG A 190 12.47 -6.72 -9.81
C ARG A 190 11.59 -7.31 -8.71
N LEU A 191 10.27 -7.09 -8.75
CA LEU A 191 9.34 -7.67 -7.78
C LEU A 191 9.26 -9.20 -7.90
N ALA A 192 9.26 -9.75 -9.11
CA ALA A 192 9.27 -11.21 -9.33
C ALA A 192 10.55 -11.87 -8.77
N ASP A 193 11.69 -11.15 -8.82
CA ASP A 193 12.98 -11.64 -8.30
C ASP A 193 13.07 -11.61 -6.77
N LEU A 194 12.16 -10.94 -6.06
CA LEU A 194 12.10 -10.97 -4.59
C LEU A 194 11.67 -12.32 -4.02
N ASP A 195 11.07 -13.17 -4.84
CA ASP A 195 10.63 -14.52 -4.50
C ASP A 195 9.74 -14.56 -3.24
N ALA A 196 8.79 -13.61 -3.16
CA ALA A 196 7.89 -13.47 -2.03
C ALA A 196 6.95 -14.68 -1.90
N ASP A 197 6.65 -15.07 -0.66
CA ASP A 197 5.74 -16.17 -0.36
C ASP A 197 4.27 -15.73 -0.44
N ILE A 198 4.02 -14.44 -0.12
CA ILE A 198 2.70 -13.80 -0.14
C ILE A 198 2.82 -12.46 -0.87
N LEU A 199 1.86 -12.17 -1.75
CA LEU A 199 1.63 -10.85 -2.33
C LEU A 199 0.32 -10.29 -1.77
N CYS A 200 0.43 -9.14 -1.12
CA CYS A 200 -0.66 -8.27 -0.72
C CYS A 200 -0.89 -7.25 -1.84
N GLU A 201 -1.94 -7.45 -2.62
CA GLU A 201 -2.25 -6.64 -3.80
C GLU A 201 -3.28 -5.56 -3.46
N GLY A 202 -3.26 -4.43 -4.18
CA GLY A 202 -4.07 -3.25 -3.86
C GLY A 202 -5.57 -3.43 -4.09
N HIS A 203 -6.00 -4.26 -5.05
CA HIS A 203 -7.41 -4.37 -5.42
C HIS A 203 -7.92 -5.80 -5.59
N PHE A 204 -7.04 -6.75 -5.88
CA PHE A 204 -7.43 -8.10 -6.28
C PHE A 204 -7.15 -9.16 -5.21
N GLY A 205 -6.81 -8.73 -3.98
CA GLY A 205 -6.68 -9.60 -2.82
C GLY A 205 -5.25 -10.08 -2.54
N VAL A 206 -5.16 -11.20 -1.86
CA VAL A 206 -3.89 -11.78 -1.39
C VAL A 206 -3.59 -13.04 -2.18
N TYR A 207 -2.39 -13.12 -2.74
CA TYR A 207 -1.93 -14.27 -3.52
C TYR A 207 -0.90 -15.06 -2.73
N GLU A 208 -1.12 -16.37 -2.63
CA GLU A 208 -0.24 -17.37 -2.05
C GLU A 208 -0.56 -18.76 -2.66
N PRO A 209 0.36 -19.71 -2.72
CA PRO A 209 1.76 -19.61 -2.32
C PRO A 209 2.61 -18.84 -3.36
N LYS A 210 3.93 -18.82 -3.17
CA LYS A 210 4.87 -18.05 -3.99
C LYS A 210 4.78 -18.31 -5.50
N GLU A 211 4.37 -19.51 -5.92
CA GLU A 211 4.15 -19.85 -7.33
C GLU A 211 3.00 -19.03 -7.92
N GLU A 212 1.95 -18.76 -7.14
CA GLU A 212 0.83 -17.90 -7.54
C GLU A 212 1.25 -16.43 -7.54
N VAL A 213 2.04 -16.00 -6.55
CA VAL A 213 2.63 -14.65 -6.51
C VAL A 213 3.42 -14.39 -7.80
N ARG A 214 4.34 -15.30 -8.12
CA ARG A 214 5.16 -15.20 -9.31
C ARG A 214 4.32 -15.21 -10.59
N ARG A 215 3.34 -16.12 -10.69
CA ARG A 215 2.43 -16.23 -11.83
C ARG A 215 1.66 -14.92 -12.05
N TYR A 216 1.18 -14.30 -10.97
CA TYR A 216 0.45 -13.04 -11.01
C TYR A 216 1.33 -11.90 -11.56
N ILE A 217 2.50 -11.67 -10.95
CA ILE A 217 3.43 -10.61 -11.36
C ILE A 217 3.91 -10.82 -12.81
N GLU A 218 4.34 -12.04 -13.16
CA GLU A 218 4.79 -12.36 -14.52
C GLU A 218 3.65 -12.28 -15.54
N GLY A 219 2.40 -12.53 -15.12
CA GLY A 219 1.21 -12.36 -15.95
C GLY A 219 1.06 -10.93 -16.40
N HIS A 220 1.13 -9.98 -15.47
CA HIS A 220 1.08 -8.55 -15.77
C HIS A 220 2.30 -8.10 -16.57
N LEU A 221 3.49 -8.57 -16.24
CA LEU A 221 4.69 -8.27 -17.02
C LEU A 221 4.54 -8.69 -18.50
N ARG A 222 4.00 -9.88 -18.74
CA ARG A 222 3.77 -10.36 -20.12
C ARG A 222 2.74 -9.54 -20.88
N SER A 223 1.74 -8.98 -20.20
CA SER A 223 0.71 -8.13 -20.84
C SER A 223 1.24 -6.79 -21.34
N LEU A 224 2.46 -6.42 -20.95
CA LEU A 224 3.11 -5.17 -21.36
C LEU A 224 3.96 -5.31 -22.63
N TYR A 225 3.99 -6.50 -23.26
CA TYR A 225 4.71 -6.78 -24.52
C TYR A 225 3.75 -7.00 -25.67
#